data_948e41ca0575e8d6f66f3d614838f812
#
_entry.id   948e41ca0575e8d6f66f3d614838f812
#
_cell.length_a   1.000
_cell.length_b   1.000
_cell.length_c   1.000
_cell.angle_alpha   90.00
_cell.angle_beta   90.00
_cell.angle_gamma   90.00
#
_symmetry.space_group_name_H-M   'P 1'
#
loop_
_entity.id
_entity.type
_entity.pdbx_description
1 polymer ?
#
loop_
_entity_poly.entity_id
_entity_poly.type
_entity_poly.pdbx_seq_one_letter_code
_entity_poly.pdbx_strand_id
1 'polypeptide(L)'
;MILAGLLSLCCTPFAWSALPHYELAYRLSGTGGMMLKDDKVDQWINRPVLGGEFAVEFLPTGRWHCLQQWNNASIGVGASYLNLGNDKMLGSAIAAYGYINMPFYNGKHFRIGARPTVGLAAVTKTYTNTLPEGYNRYEVARDANGKLLSNWSIGSILNAYLALELYMDFPIKDGWEITLNGGWRHISNGSVMHPNGGYNMAMAALGVRYHPQSNRSIQSNRSIQSNPTNPTNLTDTIRVYKTPKPDVPRKLYDGVDKPWAVEISATGAVKQNYYRDNYPKMQFFGAASVKAAAYWAPVSIFRLGAGVDAFYDDYYRCVSKDYADANPGAPVTYFGKTYLKESNVKNCFRVGISVQPEFIIGRLTAGLHVGFYVFDPVKNLEPYAEAKEADQAGTPLNRGVFYSYDFSKASNYQDGWCYMQFVMKYHVLDHLFVQLGLKTHGVRAEFIDAGLGVAF
;
A
#
# COMPACT_ATOMS: atom_id res chain seq x y z
N MET A 1 9.83 6.19 16.97
CA MET A 1 10.42 7.53 16.86
C MET A 1 10.58 8.00 15.42
N ILE A 2 11.14 7.22 14.48
CA ILE A 2 11.37 7.65 13.08
C ILE A 2 10.06 7.95 12.34
N LEU A 3 9.04 7.12 12.47
CA LEU A 3 7.73 7.34 11.79
C LEU A 3 6.96 8.53 12.39
N ALA A 4 7.01 8.74 13.70
CA ALA A 4 6.43 9.91 14.34
C ALA A 4 7.17 11.20 13.95
N GLY A 5 8.49 11.13 13.77
CA GLY A 5 9.30 12.21 13.25
C GLY A 5 8.96 12.57 11.79
N LEU A 6 8.76 11.57 10.92
CA LEU A 6 8.34 11.78 9.54
C LEU A 6 6.93 12.38 9.45
N LEU A 7 6.01 11.96 10.30
CA LEU A 7 4.65 12.49 10.34
C LEU A 7 4.58 13.91 10.92
N SER A 8 5.46 14.27 11.88
CA SER A 8 5.53 15.64 12.39
C SER A 8 6.08 16.65 11.38
N LEU A 9 6.90 16.18 10.42
CA LEU A 9 7.44 16.98 9.33
C LEU A 9 6.38 17.35 8.26
N CYS A 10 5.26 16.62 8.19
CA CYS A 10 4.25 16.84 7.15
C CYS A 10 3.58 18.22 7.18
N CYS A 11 3.62 18.95 8.29
CA CYS A 11 2.88 20.20 8.45
C CYS A 11 3.71 21.42 8.88
N THR A 12 5.04 21.34 8.95
CA THR A 12 5.87 22.48 9.35
C THR A 12 6.96 22.80 8.36
N PRO A 13 7.14 24.07 7.96
CA PRO A 13 8.39 24.51 7.35
C PRO A 13 9.52 24.34 8.40
N PHE A 14 10.69 23.94 7.94
CA PHE A 14 11.89 23.66 8.75
C PHE A 14 12.18 24.77 9.78
N ALA A 15 11.61 24.66 10.97
CA ALA A 15 12.00 25.44 12.13
C ALA A 15 11.95 24.52 13.36
N TRP A 16 13.10 24.09 13.79
CA TRP A 16 13.33 23.21 14.95
C TRP A 16 12.99 23.86 16.30
N SER A 17 12.33 25.01 16.36
CA SER A 17 12.23 25.82 17.59
C SER A 17 10.93 25.69 18.38
N ALA A 18 9.95 24.90 17.95
CA ALA A 18 8.81 24.54 18.80
C ALA A 18 8.13 23.29 18.25
N LEU A 19 8.26 22.17 18.94
CA LEU A 19 7.35 21.03 18.74
C LEU A 19 5.92 21.58 18.89
N PRO A 20 5.05 21.42 17.89
CA PRO A 20 3.67 21.85 18.01
C PRO A 20 3.05 21.14 19.20
N HIS A 21 2.27 21.85 20.02
CA HIS A 21 1.51 21.24 21.11
C HIS A 21 0.43 20.34 20.48
N TYR A 22 0.68 19.01 20.52
CA TYR A 22 -0.29 17.99 20.09
C TYR A 22 -1.23 17.70 21.26
N GLU A 23 -2.49 17.54 20.93
CA GLU A 23 -3.40 16.81 21.79
C GLU A 23 -3.26 15.33 21.44
N LEU A 24 -3.06 14.50 22.44
CA LEU A 24 -2.85 13.07 22.25
C LEU A 24 -4.11 12.31 22.65
N ALA A 25 -4.40 11.23 21.92
CA ALA A 25 -5.33 10.20 22.37
C ALA A 25 -4.64 8.82 22.31
N TYR A 26 -5.07 7.95 23.19
CA TYR A 26 -4.56 6.60 23.32
C TYR A 26 -5.66 5.62 22.97
N ARG A 27 -5.36 4.63 22.14
CA ARG A 27 -6.32 3.60 21.70
C ARG A 27 -5.80 2.23 22.10
N LEU A 28 -6.70 1.41 22.68
CA LEU A 28 -6.45 0.00 22.97
C LEU A 28 -7.63 -0.82 22.42
N SER A 29 -7.36 -1.83 21.59
CA SER A 29 -8.40 -2.63 20.95
C SER A 29 -8.04 -4.11 20.94
N GLY A 30 -9.05 -4.95 21.13
CA GLY A 30 -9.01 -6.35 20.73
C GLY A 30 -9.44 -6.48 19.28
N THR A 31 -8.76 -7.30 18.50
CA THR A 31 -9.05 -7.50 17.08
C THR A 31 -9.26 -8.98 16.77
N GLY A 32 -10.20 -9.25 15.87
CA GLY A 32 -10.52 -10.60 15.41
C GLY A 32 -11.01 -10.59 13.98
N GLY A 33 -10.85 -11.72 13.30
CA GLY A 33 -11.26 -11.83 11.90
C GLY A 33 -10.87 -13.16 11.29
N MET A 34 -10.84 -13.19 9.98
CA MET A 34 -10.50 -14.41 9.23
C MET A 34 -9.49 -14.10 8.12
N MET A 35 -8.61 -15.08 7.88
CA MET A 35 -7.79 -15.12 6.70
C MET A 35 -8.69 -15.35 5.48
N LEU A 36 -8.53 -14.55 4.44
CA LEU A 36 -9.23 -14.77 3.18
C LEU A 36 -8.57 -15.95 2.46
N LYS A 37 -9.41 -16.81 1.90
CA LYS A 37 -8.97 -18.03 1.23
C LYS A 37 -8.18 -17.72 -0.03
N ASP A 38 -7.07 -18.43 -0.18
CA ASP A 38 -6.20 -18.43 -1.35
C ASP A 38 -5.57 -19.83 -1.44
N ASP A 39 -5.35 -20.36 -2.62
CA ASP A 39 -4.76 -21.69 -2.86
C ASP A 39 -3.47 -21.97 -2.06
N LYS A 40 -2.78 -20.92 -1.63
CA LYS A 40 -1.52 -21.00 -0.89
C LYS A 40 -1.69 -21.12 0.62
N VAL A 41 -2.80 -20.61 1.18
CA VAL A 41 -3.06 -20.58 2.64
C VAL A 41 -4.25 -21.41 3.07
N ASP A 42 -5.22 -21.67 2.19
CA ASP A 42 -6.52 -22.26 2.55
C ASP A 42 -6.38 -23.54 3.39
N GLN A 43 -5.47 -24.42 2.98
CA GLN A 43 -5.20 -25.68 3.70
C GLN A 43 -4.66 -25.51 5.13
N TRP A 44 -4.16 -24.29 5.47
CA TRP A 44 -3.56 -23.99 6.77
C TRP A 44 -4.50 -23.23 7.71
N ILE A 45 -5.62 -22.72 7.20
CA ILE A 45 -6.58 -21.94 7.99
C ILE A 45 -7.40 -22.91 8.85
N ASN A 46 -7.16 -22.91 10.16
CA ASN A 46 -7.88 -23.78 11.08
C ASN A 46 -8.55 -23.03 12.24
N ARG A 47 -8.21 -21.76 12.45
CA ARG A 47 -8.80 -20.89 13.48
C ARG A 47 -8.91 -19.46 12.98
N PRO A 48 -9.80 -18.62 13.58
CA PRO A 48 -9.82 -17.19 13.33
C PRO A 48 -8.48 -16.53 13.65
N VAL A 49 -8.20 -15.41 12.99
CA VAL A 49 -7.10 -14.50 13.34
C VAL A 49 -7.56 -13.70 14.57
N LEU A 50 -6.76 -13.69 15.64
CA LEU A 50 -7.04 -12.97 16.88
C LEU A 50 -5.83 -12.16 17.30
N GLY A 51 -6.08 -11.01 17.95
CA GLY A 51 -4.99 -10.18 18.41
C GLY A 51 -5.39 -8.96 19.22
N GLY A 52 -4.43 -8.05 19.38
CA GLY A 52 -4.64 -6.78 20.06
C GLY A 52 -3.81 -5.67 19.46
N GLU A 53 -4.22 -4.45 19.68
CA GLU A 53 -3.61 -3.24 19.11
C GLU A 53 -3.53 -2.16 20.16
N PHE A 54 -2.42 -1.43 20.14
CA PHE A 54 -2.23 -0.19 20.87
C PHE A 54 -1.80 0.90 19.89
N ALA A 55 -2.37 2.10 20.04
CA ALA A 55 -1.99 3.24 19.21
C ALA A 55 -2.03 4.56 19.98
N VAL A 56 -1.22 5.49 19.53
CA VAL A 56 -1.21 6.89 19.94
C VAL A 56 -1.66 7.75 18.77
N GLU A 57 -2.67 8.57 18.97
CA GLU A 57 -3.23 9.48 17.97
C GLU A 57 -2.85 10.92 18.27
N PHE A 58 -2.46 11.62 17.24
CA PHE A 58 -2.18 13.05 17.23
C PHE A 58 -3.40 13.77 16.66
N LEU A 59 -4.05 14.56 17.51
CA LEU A 59 -5.27 15.26 17.16
C LEU A 59 -4.94 16.60 16.52
N PRO A 60 -5.72 17.04 15.51
CA PRO A 60 -5.49 18.32 14.84
C PRO A 60 -5.74 19.47 15.80
N THR A 61 -4.72 20.24 16.10
CA THR A 61 -4.85 21.57 16.73
C THR A 61 -4.91 22.62 15.64
N GLY A 62 -5.32 23.86 15.98
CA GLY A 62 -5.53 24.94 15.00
C GLY A 62 -4.33 25.29 14.09
N ARG A 63 -3.18 24.66 14.26
CA ARG A 63 -1.98 24.81 13.43
C ARG A 63 -1.88 23.76 12.31
N TRP A 64 -2.74 22.75 12.31
CA TRP A 64 -2.72 21.65 11.33
C TRP A 64 -3.79 21.83 10.26
N HIS A 65 -3.69 22.92 9.49
CA HIS A 65 -4.65 23.27 8.46
C HIS A 65 -4.90 22.13 7.45
N CYS A 66 -3.87 21.37 7.11
CA CYS A 66 -4.00 20.24 6.18
C CYS A 66 -4.93 19.14 6.72
N LEU A 67 -4.93 18.85 8.01
CA LEU A 67 -5.83 17.85 8.61
C LEU A 67 -7.25 18.39 8.80
N GLN A 68 -7.40 19.70 9.00
CA GLN A 68 -8.70 20.36 9.08
C GLN A 68 -9.46 20.29 7.75
N GLN A 69 -8.76 20.38 6.62
CA GLN A 69 -9.35 20.22 5.29
C GLN A 69 -9.97 18.84 5.08
N TRP A 70 -9.48 17.84 5.79
CA TRP A 70 -9.99 16.47 5.84
C TRP A 70 -10.98 16.24 6.98
N ASN A 71 -11.84 17.23 7.25
CA ASN A 71 -12.87 17.18 8.29
C ASN A 71 -12.30 16.88 9.69
N ASN A 72 -11.14 17.48 10.03
CA ASN A 72 -10.36 17.23 11.24
C ASN A 72 -9.86 15.79 11.35
N ALA A 73 -9.25 15.29 10.30
CA ALA A 73 -8.55 14.03 10.31
C ALA A 73 -7.51 13.99 11.45
N SER A 74 -7.28 12.82 12.02
CA SER A 74 -6.20 12.57 12.99
C SER A 74 -5.18 11.61 12.42
N ILE A 75 -3.93 11.76 12.86
CA ILE A 75 -2.84 10.85 12.50
C ILE A 75 -2.55 9.98 13.71
N GLY A 76 -2.31 8.68 13.49
CA GLY A 76 -1.92 7.77 14.56
C GLY A 76 -0.71 6.92 14.21
N VAL A 77 -0.01 6.47 15.24
CA VAL A 77 1.01 5.43 15.17
C VAL A 77 0.64 4.32 16.13
N GLY A 78 0.83 3.09 15.72
CA GLY A 78 0.41 1.95 16.53
C GLY A 78 1.25 0.71 16.33
N ALA A 79 1.00 -0.26 17.20
CA ALA A 79 1.53 -1.60 17.10
C ALA A 79 0.40 -2.61 17.29
N SER A 80 0.49 -3.74 16.61
CA SER A 80 -0.44 -4.85 16.77
C SER A 80 0.29 -6.18 16.88
N TYR A 81 -0.32 -7.10 17.60
CA TYR A 81 0.02 -8.50 17.61
C TYR A 81 -1.17 -9.30 17.07
N LEU A 82 -0.92 -10.20 16.11
CA LEU A 82 -1.91 -11.05 15.49
C LEU A 82 -1.44 -12.50 15.55
N ASN A 83 -2.24 -13.40 16.13
CA ASN A 83 -2.12 -14.83 15.90
C ASN A 83 -2.85 -15.16 14.61
N LEU A 84 -2.15 -15.70 13.62
CA LEU A 84 -2.66 -15.91 12.26
C LEU A 84 -3.50 -17.19 12.09
N GLY A 85 -3.93 -17.79 13.19
CA GLY A 85 -4.89 -18.90 13.19
C GLY A 85 -4.29 -20.30 12.99
N ASN A 86 -2.94 -20.42 12.83
CA ASN A 86 -2.23 -21.70 12.80
C ASN A 86 -0.78 -21.53 13.26
N ASP A 87 -0.50 -21.90 14.52
CA ASP A 87 0.80 -21.64 15.14
C ASP A 87 1.98 -22.36 14.45
N LYS A 88 1.72 -23.50 13.78
CA LYS A 88 2.76 -24.28 13.12
C LYS A 88 3.13 -23.74 11.74
N MET A 89 2.13 -23.31 10.96
CA MET A 89 2.31 -22.97 9.55
C MET A 89 2.21 -21.48 9.25
N LEU A 90 1.33 -20.75 9.93
CA LEU A 90 1.11 -19.31 9.72
C LEU A 90 1.76 -18.47 10.83
N GLY A 91 1.79 -19.01 12.07
CA GLY A 91 2.40 -18.36 13.21
C GLY A 91 1.68 -17.11 13.67
N SER A 92 2.46 -16.10 13.99
CA SER A 92 1.99 -14.79 14.45
C SER A 92 2.66 -13.67 13.67
N ALA A 93 2.04 -12.48 13.67
CA ALA A 93 2.59 -11.26 13.13
C ALA A 93 2.62 -10.17 14.19
N ILE A 94 3.72 -9.39 14.23
CA ILE A 94 3.83 -8.15 14.99
C ILE A 94 3.99 -7.03 13.98
N ALA A 95 3.10 -6.04 14.02
CA ALA A 95 3.18 -4.90 13.11
C ALA A 95 3.39 -3.59 13.87
N ALA A 96 4.17 -2.69 13.25
CA ALA A 96 4.26 -1.28 13.62
C ALA A 96 3.80 -0.45 12.43
N TYR A 97 2.87 0.47 12.64
CA TYR A 97 2.19 1.16 11.55
C TYR A 97 1.82 2.61 11.87
N GLY A 98 1.65 3.38 10.81
CA GLY A 98 1.01 4.69 10.85
C GLY A 98 -0.33 4.64 10.11
N TYR A 99 -1.27 5.49 10.55
CA TYR A 99 -2.57 5.59 9.92
C TYR A 99 -3.13 7.01 9.99
N ILE A 100 -4.12 7.27 9.16
CA ILE A 100 -4.88 8.51 9.16
C ILE A 100 -6.34 8.16 9.36
N ASN A 101 -7.00 8.76 10.36
CA ASN A 101 -8.45 8.71 10.49
C ASN A 101 -9.05 9.86 9.67
N MET A 102 -9.78 9.54 8.62
CA MET A 102 -10.41 10.48 7.70
C MET A 102 -11.93 10.45 7.92
N PRO A 103 -12.50 11.35 8.75
CA PRO A 103 -13.92 11.32 9.04
C PRO A 103 -14.75 11.75 7.85
N PHE A 104 -15.73 10.94 7.45
CA PHE A 104 -16.79 11.33 6.52
C PHE A 104 -17.88 12.13 7.25
N TYR A 105 -18.15 11.70 8.49
CA TYR A 105 -19.07 12.37 9.39
C TYR A 105 -18.42 12.51 10.78
N ASN A 106 -18.48 13.72 11.32
CA ASN A 106 -17.94 14.05 12.64
C ASN A 106 -19.05 14.75 13.45
N GLY A 107 -19.88 13.94 14.08
CA GLY A 107 -21.05 14.40 14.85
C GLY A 107 -20.86 14.35 16.37
N LYS A 108 -21.85 14.85 17.07
CA LYS A 108 -21.84 14.89 18.55
C LYS A 108 -21.87 13.50 19.18
N HIS A 109 -22.60 12.55 18.57
CA HIS A 109 -22.88 11.24 19.15
C HIS A 109 -21.96 10.14 18.60
N PHE A 110 -21.44 10.31 17.38
CA PHE A 110 -20.51 9.39 16.77
C PHE A 110 -19.71 10.05 15.67
N ARG A 111 -18.58 9.47 15.35
CA ARG A 111 -17.77 9.74 14.17
C ARG A 111 -17.67 8.48 13.33
N ILE A 112 -17.70 8.62 12.01
CA ILE A 112 -17.47 7.53 11.08
C ILE A 112 -16.55 8.00 9.96
N GLY A 113 -15.62 7.16 9.53
CA GLY A 113 -14.68 7.50 8.49
C GLY A 113 -13.89 6.29 7.98
N ALA A 114 -12.94 6.58 7.09
CA ALA A 114 -11.95 5.62 6.62
C ALA A 114 -10.63 5.75 7.38
N ARG A 115 -9.92 4.64 7.50
CA ARG A 115 -8.60 4.54 8.11
C ARG A 115 -7.66 3.77 7.20
N PRO A 116 -7.02 4.43 6.22
CA PRO A 116 -5.87 3.87 5.54
C PRO A 116 -4.69 3.75 6.51
N THR A 117 -4.02 2.61 6.45
CA THR A 117 -2.90 2.24 7.34
C THR A 117 -1.76 1.70 6.52
N VAL A 118 -0.54 2.10 6.84
CA VAL A 118 0.69 1.59 6.24
C VAL A 118 1.75 1.36 7.32
N GLY A 119 2.49 0.28 7.20
CA GLY A 119 3.52 -0.07 8.16
C GLY A 119 4.38 -1.25 7.76
N LEU A 120 5.05 -1.81 8.74
CA LEU A 120 5.87 -3.01 8.61
C LEU A 120 5.34 -4.08 9.56
N ALA A 121 5.39 -5.33 9.13
CA ALA A 121 5.05 -6.50 9.94
C ALA A 121 6.18 -7.52 9.94
N ALA A 122 6.51 -8.04 11.11
CA ALA A 122 7.37 -9.20 11.27
C ALA A 122 6.50 -10.44 11.50
N VAL A 123 6.68 -11.46 10.65
CA VAL A 123 5.97 -12.74 10.77
C VAL A 123 6.88 -13.81 11.32
N THR A 124 6.36 -14.70 12.15
CA THR A 124 7.17 -15.75 12.79
C THR A 124 7.32 -17.00 11.92
N LYS A 125 6.41 -17.25 10.99
CA LYS A 125 6.44 -18.39 10.09
C LYS A 125 6.51 -17.94 8.64
N THR A 126 7.57 -18.43 7.98
CA THR A 126 7.85 -18.14 6.56
C THR A 126 7.98 -19.46 5.82
N TYR A 127 8.04 -19.41 4.51
CA TYR A 127 8.32 -20.59 3.69
C TYR A 127 9.54 -21.37 4.18
N THR A 128 10.66 -20.69 4.39
CA THR A 128 11.94 -21.34 4.73
C THR A 128 11.90 -22.05 6.09
N ASN A 129 11.26 -21.48 7.10
CA ASN A 129 11.24 -22.08 8.44
C ASN A 129 10.09 -23.05 8.70
N THR A 130 9.22 -23.24 7.71
CA THR A 130 8.14 -24.26 7.71
C THR A 130 8.44 -25.40 6.75
N LEU A 131 9.59 -25.35 6.06
CA LEU A 131 10.00 -26.37 5.11
C LEU A 131 10.35 -27.68 5.85
N PRO A 132 9.84 -28.85 5.42
CA PRO A 132 10.23 -30.12 6.03
C PRO A 132 11.71 -30.43 5.82
N GLU A 133 12.27 -31.26 6.69
CA GLU A 133 13.63 -31.72 6.57
C GLU A 133 13.85 -32.46 5.24
N GLY A 134 15.01 -32.24 4.61
CA GLY A 134 15.39 -32.83 3.33
C GLY A 134 14.92 -32.04 2.09
N TYR A 135 14.07 -31.03 2.22
CA TYR A 135 13.69 -30.17 1.11
C TYR A 135 14.63 -28.98 0.94
N ASN A 136 14.92 -28.66 -0.32
CA ASN A 136 15.69 -27.47 -0.64
C ASN A 136 14.79 -26.22 -0.55
N ARG A 137 15.32 -25.12 0.00
CA ARG A 137 14.63 -23.82 0.09
C ARG A 137 14.14 -23.24 -1.26
N TYR A 138 14.61 -23.80 -2.37
CA TYR A 138 14.26 -23.36 -3.72
C TYR A 138 13.23 -24.26 -4.40
N GLU A 139 12.78 -25.32 -3.74
CA GLU A 139 11.83 -26.30 -4.26
C GLU A 139 10.46 -26.10 -3.65
N VAL A 140 9.40 -26.32 -4.43
CA VAL A 140 8.03 -26.33 -3.91
C VAL A 140 7.78 -27.67 -3.22
N ALA A 141 7.88 -27.70 -1.89
CA ALA A 141 7.62 -28.91 -1.12
C ALA A 141 6.15 -29.32 -1.22
N ARG A 142 5.90 -30.47 -1.86
CA ARG A 142 4.56 -31.06 -2.00
C ARG A 142 4.58 -32.53 -1.57
N ASP A 143 3.45 -33.01 -1.04
CA ASP A 143 3.24 -34.44 -0.80
C ASP A 143 2.90 -35.19 -2.10
N ALA A 144 2.73 -36.52 -1.99
CA ALA A 144 2.38 -37.38 -3.12
C ALA A 144 1.03 -37.02 -3.80
N ASN A 145 0.16 -36.28 -3.12
CA ASN A 145 -1.13 -35.80 -3.61
C ASN A 145 -1.05 -34.37 -4.17
N GLY A 146 0.16 -33.79 -4.26
CA GLY A 146 0.37 -32.42 -4.74
C GLY A 146 0.06 -31.31 -3.72
N LYS A 147 -0.26 -31.66 -2.45
CA LYS A 147 -0.54 -30.70 -1.40
C LYS A 147 0.74 -30.03 -0.91
N LEU A 148 0.72 -28.72 -0.68
CA LEU A 148 1.86 -27.98 -0.15
C LEU A 148 2.24 -28.48 1.26
N LEU A 149 3.54 -28.64 1.50
CA LEU A 149 4.08 -29.05 2.80
C LEU A 149 4.66 -27.88 3.61
N SER A 150 4.74 -26.70 3.04
CA SER A 150 5.31 -25.51 3.66
C SER A 150 4.45 -24.28 3.39
N ASN A 151 4.66 -23.21 4.15
CA ASN A 151 3.95 -21.93 4.01
C ASN A 151 4.36 -21.20 2.72
N TRP A 152 3.64 -21.43 1.64
CA TRP A 152 3.92 -20.85 0.32
C TRP A 152 3.45 -19.40 0.15
N SER A 153 3.05 -18.72 1.23
CA SER A 153 2.50 -17.36 1.16
C SER A 153 3.51 -16.27 1.44
N ILE A 154 4.47 -16.54 2.33
CA ILE A 154 5.41 -15.53 2.82
C ILE A 154 6.84 -16.08 2.79
N GLY A 155 7.73 -15.41 2.04
CA GLY A 155 9.16 -15.78 1.93
C GLY A 155 10.07 -15.05 2.91
N SER A 156 9.63 -13.93 3.49
CA SER A 156 10.46 -13.08 4.36
C SER A 156 9.84 -12.87 5.73
N ILE A 157 10.69 -12.68 6.74
CA ILE A 157 10.25 -12.31 8.10
C ILE A 157 9.67 -10.89 8.10
N LEU A 158 10.37 -9.93 7.48
CA LEU A 158 9.92 -8.54 7.39
C LEU A 158 9.09 -8.32 6.14
N ASN A 159 7.92 -7.72 6.32
CA ASN A 159 6.92 -7.50 5.28
C ASN A 159 6.30 -6.11 5.41
N ALA A 160 5.69 -5.60 4.35
CA ALA A 160 4.80 -4.45 4.42
C ALA A 160 3.48 -4.86 5.12
N TYR A 161 2.91 -3.94 5.88
CA TYR A 161 1.59 -4.03 6.49
C TYR A 161 0.72 -2.93 5.91
N LEU A 162 -0.39 -3.32 5.29
CA LEU A 162 -1.36 -2.40 4.70
C LEU A 162 -2.74 -2.71 5.27
N ALA A 163 -3.53 -1.67 5.57
CA ALA A 163 -4.93 -1.86 5.88
C ALA A 163 -5.79 -0.72 5.34
N LEU A 164 -7.02 -1.06 4.99
CA LEU A 164 -8.07 -0.11 4.69
C LEU A 164 -9.29 -0.51 5.50
N GLU A 165 -9.63 0.32 6.47
CA GLU A 165 -10.70 0.05 7.42
C GLU A 165 -11.72 1.20 7.44
N LEU A 166 -12.96 0.89 7.70
CA LEU A 166 -13.94 1.84 8.20
C LEU A 166 -13.86 1.84 9.72
N TYR A 167 -13.98 3.01 10.32
CA TYR A 167 -14.04 3.16 11.77
C TYR A 167 -15.27 3.92 12.21
N MET A 168 -15.71 3.63 13.43
CA MET A 168 -16.77 4.34 14.13
C MET A 168 -16.36 4.54 15.59
N ASP A 169 -16.36 5.80 16.04
CA ASP A 169 -16.03 6.16 17.41
C ASP A 169 -17.27 6.77 18.08
N PHE A 170 -17.58 6.30 19.28
CA PHE A 170 -18.72 6.72 20.11
C PHE A 170 -18.21 7.40 21.39
N PRO A 171 -18.31 8.73 21.49
CA PRO A 171 -17.98 9.45 22.72
C PRO A 171 -18.89 8.97 23.87
N ILE A 172 -18.29 8.68 25.04
CA ILE A 172 -19.02 8.31 26.25
C ILE A 172 -19.03 9.51 27.23
N LYS A 173 -17.94 9.69 27.95
CA LYS A 173 -17.76 10.73 28.96
C LYS A 173 -16.29 10.91 29.29
N ASP A 174 -15.93 12.11 29.73
CA ASP A 174 -14.61 12.44 30.29
C ASP A 174 -13.41 12.06 29.39
N GLY A 175 -13.56 12.21 28.06
CA GLY A 175 -12.55 11.89 27.08
C GLY A 175 -12.49 10.40 26.68
N TRP A 176 -13.35 9.57 27.20
CA TRP A 176 -13.47 8.16 26.79
C TRP A 176 -14.42 7.98 25.62
N GLU A 177 -14.03 7.11 24.69
CA GLU A 177 -14.81 6.71 23.54
C GLU A 177 -14.73 5.20 23.34
N ILE A 178 -15.85 4.57 22.92
CA ILE A 178 -15.82 3.22 22.35
C ILE A 178 -15.45 3.34 20.88
N THR A 179 -14.57 2.46 20.42
CA THR A 179 -14.13 2.46 19.02
C THR A 179 -14.44 1.11 18.39
N LEU A 180 -15.00 1.16 17.18
CA LEU A 180 -15.23 -0.01 16.34
C LEU A 180 -14.55 0.26 14.99
N ASN A 181 -13.77 -0.66 14.50
CA ASN A 181 -13.25 -0.59 13.13
C ASN A 181 -13.26 -1.96 12.47
N GLY A 182 -13.34 -1.97 11.16
CA GLY A 182 -13.30 -3.21 10.40
C GLY A 182 -13.01 -2.96 8.94
N GLY A 183 -12.39 -3.93 8.31
CA GLY A 183 -11.98 -3.84 6.92
C GLY A 183 -10.97 -4.89 6.52
N TRP A 184 -10.22 -4.57 5.50
CA TRP A 184 -9.20 -5.42 4.93
C TRP A 184 -7.81 -5.08 5.46
N ARG A 185 -7.04 -6.12 5.78
CA ARG A 185 -5.62 -6.03 6.15
C ARG A 185 -4.80 -6.96 5.28
N HIS A 186 -3.59 -6.52 4.94
CA HIS A 186 -2.69 -7.24 4.07
C HIS A 186 -1.26 -7.21 4.60
N ILE A 187 -0.58 -8.37 4.55
CA ILE A 187 0.84 -8.52 4.89
C ILE A 187 1.54 -9.19 3.71
N SER A 188 2.50 -8.52 3.09
CA SER A 188 3.34 -9.08 2.02
C SER A 188 4.64 -8.30 1.88
N ASN A 189 5.61 -8.88 1.19
CA ASN A 189 6.90 -8.19 0.96
C ASN A 189 7.02 -7.51 -0.41
N GLY A 190 5.92 -7.44 -1.19
CA GLY A 190 5.94 -6.76 -2.48
C GLY A 190 6.92 -7.36 -3.50
N SER A 191 7.10 -8.67 -3.48
CA SER A 191 8.02 -9.43 -4.33
C SER A 191 9.53 -9.18 -4.09
N VAL A 192 9.89 -8.51 -2.99
CA VAL A 192 11.29 -8.43 -2.58
C VAL A 192 11.86 -9.82 -2.32
N MET A 193 11.04 -10.74 -1.80
CA MET A 193 11.43 -12.12 -1.52
C MET A 193 10.29 -13.11 -1.81
N HIS A 194 10.54 -14.18 -2.55
CA HIS A 194 9.57 -15.23 -2.83
C HIS A 194 9.63 -16.40 -1.81
N PRO A 195 8.48 -17.08 -1.61
CA PRO A 195 7.17 -16.81 -2.17
C PRO A 195 6.54 -15.53 -1.60
N ASN A 196 5.67 -14.87 -2.37
CA ASN A 196 4.96 -13.67 -1.96
C ASN A 196 3.49 -13.73 -2.37
N GLY A 197 2.75 -14.69 -1.82
CA GLY A 197 1.30 -14.74 -1.91
C GLY A 197 0.63 -13.71 -1.01
N GLY A 198 1.28 -13.40 0.11
CA GLY A 198 0.78 -12.50 1.13
C GLY A 198 -0.35 -13.10 1.98
N TYR A 199 -0.69 -12.42 3.05
CA TYR A 199 -1.85 -12.71 3.89
C TYR A 199 -2.90 -11.61 3.69
N ASN A 200 -4.07 -11.99 3.21
CA ASN A 200 -5.24 -11.13 3.12
C ASN A 200 -6.20 -11.50 4.23
N MET A 201 -6.66 -10.53 5.00
CA MET A 201 -7.50 -10.76 6.17
C MET A 201 -8.68 -9.79 6.17
N ALA A 202 -9.87 -10.31 6.47
CA ALA A 202 -11.03 -9.51 6.83
C ALA A 202 -11.07 -9.42 8.36
N MET A 203 -10.89 -8.22 8.91
CA MET A 203 -10.70 -8.00 10.34
C MET A 203 -11.71 -7.01 10.89
N ALA A 204 -12.05 -7.17 12.17
CA ALA A 204 -12.78 -6.19 12.96
C ALA A 204 -12.05 -5.99 14.28
N ALA A 205 -12.18 -4.80 14.87
CA ALA A 205 -11.62 -4.49 16.17
C ALA A 205 -12.63 -3.69 17.00
N LEU A 206 -12.69 -4.02 18.27
CA LEU A 206 -13.46 -3.30 19.29
C LEU A 206 -12.51 -2.83 20.38
N GLY A 207 -12.60 -1.58 20.77
CA GLY A 207 -11.69 -1.02 21.75
C GLY A 207 -12.19 0.22 22.43
N VAL A 208 -11.28 0.82 23.17
CA VAL A 208 -11.48 2.10 23.85
C VAL A 208 -10.43 3.10 23.36
N ARG A 209 -10.84 4.33 23.28
CA ARG A 209 -9.96 5.48 23.03
C ARG A 209 -10.10 6.46 24.15
N TYR A 210 -8.97 6.91 24.67
CA TYR A 210 -8.91 7.89 25.74
C TYR A 210 -8.17 9.15 25.29
N HIS A 211 -8.83 10.28 25.41
CA HIS A 211 -8.27 11.59 25.16
C HIS A 211 -8.18 12.35 26.50
N PRO A 212 -6.97 12.49 27.10
CA PRO A 212 -6.79 13.28 28.31
C PRO A 212 -7.25 14.71 28.07
N GLN A 213 -8.22 15.18 28.82
CA GLN A 213 -8.67 16.57 28.72
C GLN A 213 -7.56 17.48 29.26
N SER A 214 -7.01 18.32 28.42
CA SER A 214 -6.07 19.34 28.83
C SER A 214 -6.78 20.40 29.67
N ASN A 215 -6.37 20.62 30.92
CA ASN A 215 -6.87 21.70 31.76
C ASN A 215 -6.69 23.10 31.15
N ARG A 216 -5.87 23.25 30.10
CA ARG A 216 -5.69 24.50 29.34
C ARG A 216 -6.90 24.92 28.53
N SER A 217 -7.77 23.98 28.15
CA SER A 217 -9.00 24.31 27.40
C SER A 217 -10.02 25.08 28.24
N ILE A 218 -9.93 25.00 29.57
CA ILE A 218 -10.80 25.73 30.51
C ILE A 218 -10.36 27.20 30.66
N GLN A 219 -9.05 27.48 30.54
CA GLN A 219 -8.55 28.85 30.67
C GLN A 219 -8.72 29.73 29.45
N SER A 220 -8.69 29.17 28.21
CA SER A 220 -8.86 29.98 26.98
C SER A 220 -10.28 30.49 26.79
N ASN A 221 -11.28 29.89 27.43
CA ASN A 221 -12.68 30.35 27.33
C ASN A 221 -13.06 31.38 28.41
N ARG A 222 -12.23 31.56 29.48
CA ARG A 222 -12.46 32.59 30.49
C ARG A 222 -12.03 33.98 30.03
N SER A 223 -11.18 34.10 29.02
CA SER A 223 -10.69 35.42 28.58
C SER A 223 -11.56 36.10 27.50
N ILE A 224 -12.69 35.52 27.07
CA ILE A 224 -13.56 36.10 26.03
C ILE A 224 -14.96 36.49 26.54
N GLN A 225 -15.29 36.20 27.81
CA GLN A 225 -16.54 36.68 28.39
C GLN A 225 -16.31 37.43 29.72
N SER A 226 -15.90 38.68 29.62
CA SER A 226 -16.15 39.65 30.67
C SER A 226 -17.51 40.32 30.41
N ASN A 227 -18.58 39.67 30.86
CA ASN A 227 -19.82 40.37 31.23
C ASN A 227 -20.52 39.54 32.32
N PRO A 228 -20.68 40.11 33.53
CA PRO A 228 -21.16 39.37 34.69
C PRO A 228 -22.67 39.57 34.86
N THR A 229 -23.50 38.79 34.21
CA THR A 229 -24.92 38.66 34.61
C THR A 229 -25.47 37.32 34.08
N ASN A 230 -25.42 36.36 34.92
CA ASN A 230 -26.32 35.22 35.21
C ASN A 230 -25.55 33.90 35.51
N PRO A 231 -25.60 33.38 36.73
CA PRO A 231 -25.08 32.07 37.06
C PRO A 231 -26.21 31.05 37.08
N THR A 232 -26.57 30.49 35.94
CA THR A 232 -27.31 29.21 35.90
C THR A 232 -27.13 28.61 34.54
N ASN A 233 -26.42 27.52 34.53
CA ASN A 233 -26.45 26.35 33.66
C ASN A 233 -25.06 25.85 33.35
N LEU A 234 -24.50 25.13 34.32
CA LEU A 234 -23.39 24.19 34.13
C LEU A 234 -23.97 22.91 33.54
N THR A 235 -24.42 22.95 32.29
CA THR A 235 -24.81 21.75 31.57
C THR A 235 -24.13 21.69 30.22
N ASP A 236 -23.29 20.67 30.09
CA ASP A 236 -22.90 20.03 28.85
C ASP A 236 -22.13 20.85 27.80
N THR A 237 -20.87 21.05 28.04
CA THR A 237 -19.95 21.37 26.93
C THR A 237 -19.32 20.12 26.37
N ILE A 238 -20.11 19.25 25.74
CA ILE A 238 -19.58 18.35 24.71
C ILE A 238 -19.20 19.27 23.55
N ARG A 239 -17.93 19.55 23.40
CA ARG A 239 -17.45 20.39 22.30
C ARG A 239 -17.62 19.64 21.01
N VAL A 240 -18.69 19.92 20.28
CA VAL A 240 -18.69 19.78 18.84
C VAL A 240 -17.64 20.76 18.33
N TYR A 241 -16.54 20.25 17.76
CA TYR A 241 -15.59 21.07 17.04
C TYR A 241 -16.31 21.63 15.80
N LYS A 242 -17.11 22.69 15.97
CA LYS A 242 -17.51 23.54 14.85
C LYS A 242 -16.25 24.27 14.41
N THR A 243 -15.51 23.68 13.52
CA THR A 243 -14.44 24.37 12.82
C THR A 243 -15.06 25.53 12.04
N PRO A 244 -14.54 26.75 12.17
CA PRO A 244 -14.72 27.74 11.15
C PRO A 244 -14.28 27.10 9.83
N LYS A 245 -15.05 27.20 8.76
CA LYS A 245 -14.53 26.85 7.42
C LYS A 245 -13.29 27.71 7.24
N PRO A 246 -12.08 27.12 7.17
CA PRO A 246 -10.90 27.95 7.00
C PRO A 246 -11.01 28.62 5.64
N ASP A 247 -10.86 29.93 5.59
CA ASP A 247 -10.51 30.68 4.37
C ASP A 247 -9.05 30.32 4.03
N VAL A 248 -8.81 29.06 3.70
CA VAL A 248 -7.48 28.60 3.30
C VAL A 248 -7.39 28.78 1.80
N PRO A 249 -6.42 29.57 1.30
CA PRO A 249 -6.16 29.66 -0.12
C PRO A 249 -5.96 28.28 -0.70
N ARG A 250 -6.49 28.01 -1.88
CA ARG A 250 -6.29 26.74 -2.61
C ARG A 250 -4.81 26.66 -3.01
N LYS A 251 -3.97 26.07 -2.15
CA LYS A 251 -2.56 25.83 -2.43
C LYS A 251 -2.35 24.37 -2.76
N LEU A 252 -1.62 24.08 -3.81
CA LEU A 252 -1.21 22.73 -4.18
C LEU A 252 -0.23 22.16 -3.13
N TYR A 253 0.66 23.02 -2.65
CA TYR A 253 1.62 22.81 -1.57
C TYR A 253 1.68 24.08 -0.73
N ASP A 254 2.15 24.01 0.49
CA ASP A 254 2.41 25.19 1.31
C ASP A 254 3.39 26.11 0.56
N GLY A 255 2.87 27.17 -0.06
CA GLY A 255 3.63 28.17 -0.80
C GLY A 255 3.36 28.26 -2.31
N VAL A 256 2.61 27.33 -2.94
CA VAL A 256 2.37 27.32 -4.39
C VAL A 256 0.87 27.59 -4.69
N ASP A 257 0.58 28.74 -5.27
CA ASP A 257 -0.80 29.14 -5.67
C ASP A 257 -1.19 28.66 -7.09
N LYS A 258 -0.56 27.63 -7.62
CA LYS A 258 -0.82 27.14 -8.97
C LYS A 258 -1.65 25.85 -8.93
N PRO A 259 -2.79 25.76 -9.68
CA PRO A 259 -3.57 24.52 -9.76
C PRO A 259 -2.89 23.44 -10.63
N TRP A 260 -1.82 23.77 -11.32
CA TRP A 260 -1.07 22.87 -12.19
C TRP A 260 0.33 22.61 -11.65
N ALA A 261 0.79 21.37 -11.79
CA ALA A 261 2.16 20.99 -11.50
C ALA A 261 2.63 19.97 -12.53
N VAL A 262 3.92 19.98 -12.83
CA VAL A 262 4.61 18.94 -13.61
C VAL A 262 5.61 18.28 -12.68
N GLU A 263 5.62 16.95 -12.66
CA GLU A 263 6.52 16.17 -11.82
C GLU A 263 7.33 15.20 -12.67
N ILE A 264 8.60 15.04 -12.32
CA ILE A 264 9.48 14.02 -12.86
C ILE A 264 10.09 13.27 -11.69
N SER A 265 10.04 11.93 -11.72
CA SER A 265 10.63 11.10 -10.67
C SER A 265 11.41 9.93 -11.24
N ALA A 266 12.40 9.48 -10.46
CA ALA A 266 13.17 8.27 -10.73
C ALA A 266 13.22 7.43 -9.45
N THR A 267 12.91 6.14 -9.59
CA THR A 267 12.87 5.18 -8.48
C THR A 267 13.63 3.92 -8.83
N GLY A 268 14.15 3.23 -7.81
CA GLY A 268 14.82 1.94 -7.93
C GLY A 268 14.19 0.90 -7.02
N ALA A 269 14.33 -0.36 -7.41
CA ALA A 269 13.81 -1.52 -6.69
C ALA A 269 14.76 -2.71 -6.80
N VAL A 270 14.63 -3.61 -5.83
CA VAL A 270 15.21 -4.95 -5.89
C VAL A 270 14.08 -5.93 -5.67
N LYS A 271 13.96 -6.91 -6.56
CA LYS A 271 12.96 -7.97 -6.44
C LYS A 271 13.60 -9.34 -6.61
N GLN A 272 13.00 -10.34 -5.97
CA GLN A 272 13.34 -11.73 -6.21
C GLN A 272 12.32 -12.34 -7.19
N ASN A 273 12.76 -13.21 -8.06
CA ASN A 273 11.86 -13.96 -8.91
C ASN A 273 12.38 -15.36 -9.13
N TYR A 274 11.47 -16.30 -9.47
CA TYR A 274 11.84 -17.63 -9.87
C TYR A 274 12.38 -17.59 -11.29
N TYR A 275 13.55 -18.14 -11.44
CA TYR A 275 14.06 -18.48 -12.74
C TYR A 275 13.52 -19.87 -13.08
N ARG A 276 12.62 -19.96 -14.01
CA ARG A 276 11.87 -21.11 -14.56
C ARG A 276 12.17 -22.54 -14.03
N ASP A 277 11.26 -23.45 -14.29
CA ASP A 277 11.15 -24.85 -13.83
C ASP A 277 12.41 -25.71 -13.87
N ASN A 278 13.43 -25.32 -14.62
CA ASN A 278 14.72 -26.02 -14.73
C ASN A 278 15.87 -25.37 -13.92
N TYR A 279 15.60 -24.25 -13.23
CA TYR A 279 16.60 -23.57 -12.40
C TYR A 279 16.06 -23.34 -10.99
N PRO A 280 16.51 -24.14 -10.01
CA PRO A 280 15.97 -24.07 -8.64
C PRO A 280 16.49 -22.87 -7.84
N LYS A 281 16.99 -21.81 -8.48
CA LYS A 281 17.58 -20.67 -7.77
C LYS A 281 16.73 -19.43 -7.90
N MET A 282 16.15 -19.01 -6.79
CA MET A 282 15.64 -17.66 -6.64
C MET A 282 16.76 -16.66 -6.78
N GLN A 283 16.67 -15.72 -7.72
CA GLN A 283 17.65 -14.67 -7.94
C GLN A 283 17.06 -13.32 -7.67
N PHE A 284 17.92 -12.37 -7.27
CA PHE A 284 17.56 -10.98 -7.13
C PHE A 284 17.83 -10.24 -8.45
N PHE A 285 16.88 -9.40 -8.83
CA PHE A 285 16.89 -8.59 -10.04
C PHE A 285 16.70 -7.13 -9.67
N GLY A 286 17.42 -6.25 -10.37
CA GLY A 286 17.20 -4.82 -10.29
C GLY A 286 15.99 -4.41 -11.11
N ALA A 287 15.20 -3.47 -10.58
CA ALA A 287 14.16 -2.78 -11.35
C ALA A 287 14.25 -1.27 -11.10
N ALA A 288 13.77 -0.48 -12.05
CA ALA A 288 13.75 0.97 -11.94
C ALA A 288 12.54 1.55 -12.67
N SER A 289 12.12 2.75 -12.27
CA SER A 289 11.09 3.51 -12.99
C SER A 289 11.52 4.96 -13.17
N VAL A 290 11.17 5.53 -14.31
CA VAL A 290 11.24 6.98 -14.56
C VAL A 290 9.85 7.42 -14.99
N LYS A 291 9.33 8.47 -14.37
CA LYS A 291 7.97 8.96 -14.61
C LYS A 291 7.99 10.46 -14.86
N ALA A 292 7.14 10.90 -15.78
CA ALA A 292 6.84 12.30 -16.00
C ALA A 292 5.31 12.46 -16.05
N ALA A 293 4.76 13.37 -15.25
CA ALA A 293 3.33 13.57 -15.17
C ALA A 293 2.96 15.05 -14.99
N ALA A 294 1.82 15.42 -15.55
CA ALA A 294 1.18 16.71 -15.32
C ALA A 294 -0.05 16.51 -14.44
N TYR A 295 -0.21 17.35 -13.41
CA TYR A 295 -1.29 17.29 -12.44
C TYR A 295 -2.12 18.56 -12.48
N TRP A 296 -3.43 18.38 -12.30
CA TRP A 296 -4.39 19.43 -12.06
C TRP A 296 -5.08 19.22 -10.71
N ALA A 297 -5.06 20.24 -9.84
CA ALA A 297 -5.67 20.21 -8.53
C ALA A 297 -6.96 21.04 -8.55
N PRO A 298 -8.15 20.42 -8.73
CA PRO A 298 -9.43 21.12 -8.64
C PRO A 298 -9.74 21.61 -7.23
N VAL A 299 -9.21 20.94 -6.22
CA VAL A 299 -9.37 21.25 -4.80
C VAL A 299 -8.06 21.00 -4.04
N SER A 300 -7.91 21.62 -2.87
CA SER A 300 -6.67 21.56 -2.08
C SER A 300 -6.31 20.17 -1.54
N ILE A 301 -7.26 19.23 -1.50
CA ILE A 301 -7.08 17.89 -0.97
C ILE A 301 -6.94 16.80 -2.03
N PHE A 302 -7.08 17.16 -3.32
CA PHE A 302 -7.08 16.18 -4.41
C PHE A 302 -6.51 16.78 -5.69
N ARG A 303 -5.73 15.97 -6.40
CA ARG A 303 -5.26 16.28 -7.74
C ARG A 303 -5.39 15.07 -8.66
N LEU A 304 -5.58 15.33 -9.93
CA LEU A 304 -5.65 14.34 -10.99
C LEU A 304 -4.48 14.57 -11.95
N GLY A 305 -3.70 13.54 -12.19
CA GLY A 305 -2.57 13.58 -13.12
C GLY A 305 -2.76 12.68 -14.32
N ALA A 306 -2.01 12.99 -15.36
CA ALA A 306 -1.76 12.13 -16.50
C ALA A 306 -0.25 12.09 -16.76
N GLY A 307 0.30 10.89 -17.02
CA GLY A 307 1.74 10.71 -17.12
C GLY A 307 2.18 9.64 -18.09
N VAL A 308 3.49 9.66 -18.32
CA VAL A 308 4.23 8.62 -19.03
C VAL A 308 5.17 7.96 -18.04
N ASP A 309 5.15 6.63 -18.00
CA ASP A 309 5.92 5.81 -17.09
C ASP A 309 6.84 4.89 -17.90
N ALA A 310 8.14 4.98 -17.67
CA ALA A 310 9.12 4.06 -18.24
C ALA A 310 9.64 3.13 -17.12
N PHE A 311 9.64 1.83 -17.38
CA PHE A 311 10.08 0.80 -16.44
C PHE A 311 11.23 0.01 -17.03
N TYR A 312 12.23 -0.29 -16.20
CA TYR A 312 13.28 -1.23 -16.45
C TYR A 312 13.16 -2.39 -15.46
N ASP A 313 13.34 -3.62 -15.93
CA ASP A 313 13.30 -4.83 -15.10
C ASP A 313 14.27 -5.88 -15.67
N ASP A 314 15.36 -6.10 -14.94
CA ASP A 314 16.45 -6.99 -15.38
C ASP A 314 16.03 -8.47 -15.46
N TYR A 315 14.95 -8.87 -14.77
CA TYR A 315 14.39 -10.21 -14.84
C TYR A 315 14.06 -10.62 -16.29
N TYR A 316 13.53 -9.70 -17.07
CA TYR A 316 13.12 -10.00 -18.46
C TYR A 316 14.29 -10.22 -19.42
N ARG A 317 15.51 -9.80 -19.06
CA ARG A 317 16.72 -10.18 -19.80
C ARG A 317 16.97 -11.69 -19.69
N CYS A 318 16.85 -12.25 -18.49
CA CYS A 318 17.08 -13.67 -18.25
C CYS A 318 16.02 -14.53 -18.95
N VAL A 319 14.74 -14.12 -18.83
CA VAL A 319 13.63 -14.81 -19.51
C VAL A 319 13.81 -14.85 -21.02
N SER A 320 14.20 -13.75 -21.63
CA SER A 320 14.41 -13.69 -23.08
C SER A 320 15.61 -14.51 -23.54
N LYS A 321 16.65 -14.62 -22.72
CA LYS A 321 17.80 -15.48 -23.01
C LYS A 321 17.41 -16.94 -23.04
N ASP A 322 16.63 -17.42 -22.09
CA ASP A 322 16.17 -18.82 -22.08
C ASP A 322 15.33 -19.18 -23.29
N TYR A 323 14.50 -18.23 -23.75
CA TYR A 323 13.75 -18.40 -24.98
C TYR A 323 14.66 -18.52 -26.20
N ALA A 324 15.72 -17.71 -26.26
CA ALA A 324 16.69 -17.78 -27.36
C ALA A 324 17.49 -19.06 -27.33
N ASP A 325 17.94 -19.50 -26.14
CA ASP A 325 18.72 -20.74 -25.96
C ASP A 325 17.88 -21.98 -26.25
N ALA A 326 16.58 -21.98 -25.91
CA ALA A 326 15.65 -23.07 -26.21
C ALA A 326 15.25 -23.15 -27.70
N ASN A 327 15.47 -22.09 -28.46
CA ASN A 327 15.06 -21.99 -29.88
C ASN A 327 16.16 -21.34 -30.73
N PRO A 328 17.34 -21.97 -30.89
CA PRO A 328 18.40 -21.45 -31.73
C PRO A 328 17.95 -21.42 -33.20
N GLY A 329 18.03 -20.25 -33.81
CA GLY A 329 17.71 -20.05 -35.24
C GLY A 329 16.58 -19.08 -35.53
N ALA A 330 15.94 -19.22 -36.71
CA ALA A 330 14.96 -18.26 -37.27
C ALA A 330 13.76 -17.83 -36.37
N PRO A 331 13.03 -16.69 -36.64
CA PRO A 331 11.86 -16.22 -35.89
C PRO A 331 10.83 -17.34 -35.77
N VAL A 332 10.44 -17.60 -34.51
CA VAL A 332 9.40 -18.59 -34.28
C VAL A 332 8.07 -17.93 -34.53
N THR A 333 7.38 -18.40 -35.57
CA THR A 333 6.06 -17.91 -35.89
C THR A 333 5.08 -19.07 -35.71
N TYR A 334 4.12 -18.90 -34.80
CA TYR A 334 3.00 -19.81 -34.61
C TYR A 334 1.70 -19.09 -34.95
N PHE A 335 0.83 -19.70 -35.69
CA PHE A 335 -0.49 -19.17 -36.07
C PHE A 335 -0.43 -17.70 -36.56
N GLY A 336 0.59 -17.39 -37.39
CA GLY A 336 0.80 -16.05 -37.95
C GLY A 336 1.34 -14.98 -36.99
N LYS A 337 1.69 -15.32 -35.76
CA LYS A 337 2.30 -14.41 -34.80
C LYS A 337 3.77 -14.71 -34.58
N THR A 338 4.61 -13.67 -34.63
CA THR A 338 6.03 -13.77 -34.31
C THR A 338 6.25 -13.51 -32.81
N TYR A 339 6.93 -14.44 -32.18
CA TYR A 339 7.23 -14.40 -30.75
C TYR A 339 8.67 -13.96 -30.51
N LEU A 340 8.91 -13.44 -29.31
CA LEU A 340 10.21 -12.91 -28.92
C LEU A 340 11.28 -14.01 -28.86
N LYS A 341 12.46 -13.78 -29.46
CA LYS A 341 13.48 -14.78 -29.61
C LYS A 341 14.81 -14.47 -28.97
N GLU A 342 15.14 -13.19 -28.87
CA GLU A 342 16.50 -12.78 -28.56
C GLU A 342 16.63 -12.27 -27.15
N SER A 343 17.72 -12.65 -26.46
CA SER A 343 18.20 -11.95 -25.30
C SER A 343 18.62 -10.55 -25.68
N ASN A 344 17.72 -9.60 -25.52
CA ASN A 344 17.96 -8.21 -25.87
C ASN A 344 17.60 -7.31 -24.68
N VAL A 345 18.45 -6.33 -24.42
CA VAL A 345 18.22 -5.34 -23.34
C VAL A 345 16.90 -4.59 -23.50
N LYS A 346 16.41 -4.41 -24.72
CA LYS A 346 15.10 -3.78 -24.99
C LYS A 346 13.93 -4.52 -24.31
N ASN A 347 14.08 -5.84 -24.03
CA ASN A 347 13.06 -6.65 -23.39
C ASN A 347 12.88 -6.29 -21.92
N CYS A 348 13.89 -5.63 -21.32
CA CYS A 348 13.84 -5.13 -19.97
C CYS A 348 13.02 -3.84 -19.84
N PHE A 349 12.70 -3.17 -20.95
CA PHE A 349 12.01 -1.89 -20.93
C PHE A 349 10.53 -2.04 -21.27
N ARG A 350 9.70 -1.35 -20.52
CA ARG A 350 8.27 -1.18 -20.78
C ARG A 350 7.93 0.30 -20.65
N VAL A 351 7.05 0.80 -21.49
CA VAL A 351 6.58 2.18 -21.43
C VAL A 351 5.06 2.17 -21.38
N GLY A 352 4.48 2.94 -20.49
CA GLY A 352 3.06 3.09 -20.33
C GLY A 352 2.60 4.55 -20.23
N ILE A 353 1.32 4.73 -20.37
CA ILE A 353 0.62 5.98 -20.06
C ILE A 353 -0.31 5.72 -18.88
N SER A 354 -0.43 6.68 -17.97
CA SER A 354 -1.19 6.49 -16.74
C SER A 354 -2.07 7.67 -16.38
N VAL A 355 -3.16 7.35 -15.67
CA VAL A 355 -3.99 8.31 -14.94
C VAL A 355 -3.65 8.19 -13.48
N GLN A 356 -3.45 9.33 -12.81
CA GLN A 356 -2.81 9.43 -11.50
C GLN A 356 -3.66 10.27 -10.54
N PRO A 357 -4.78 9.73 -10.01
CA PRO A 357 -5.52 10.37 -8.93
C PRO A 357 -4.68 10.32 -7.63
N GLU A 358 -4.50 11.47 -6.98
CA GLU A 358 -3.74 11.60 -5.75
C GLU A 358 -4.46 12.47 -4.72
N PHE A 359 -4.39 12.05 -3.47
CA PHE A 359 -4.85 12.82 -2.32
C PHE A 359 -3.69 13.59 -1.69
N ILE A 360 -3.95 14.83 -1.29
CA ILE A 360 -2.96 15.75 -0.74
C ILE A 360 -3.25 15.97 0.74
N ILE A 361 -2.26 15.72 1.58
CA ILE A 361 -2.31 15.91 3.03
C ILE A 361 -1.06 16.71 3.44
N GLY A 362 -1.13 18.04 3.30
CA GLY A 362 0.03 18.90 3.47
C GLY A 362 1.15 18.58 2.50
N ARG A 363 2.30 18.16 3.01
CA ARG A 363 3.46 17.75 2.20
C ARG A 363 3.43 16.29 1.73
N LEU A 364 2.48 15.50 2.22
CA LEU A 364 2.27 14.12 1.81
C LEU A 364 1.24 14.05 0.69
N THR A 365 1.55 13.31 -0.36
CA THR A 365 0.60 12.92 -1.40
C THR A 365 0.54 11.41 -1.48
N ALA A 366 -0.63 10.84 -1.65
CA ALA A 366 -0.82 9.41 -1.83
C ALA A 366 -1.86 9.15 -2.90
N GLY A 367 -1.62 8.17 -3.76
CA GLY A 367 -2.53 7.87 -4.87
C GLY A 367 -2.40 6.45 -5.41
N LEU A 368 -3.37 6.09 -6.24
CA LEU A 368 -3.38 4.89 -7.04
C LEU A 368 -3.29 5.28 -8.51
N HIS A 369 -2.14 5.08 -9.12
CA HIS A 369 -1.94 5.29 -10.55
C HIS A 369 -2.37 4.05 -11.31
N VAL A 370 -3.13 4.23 -12.38
CA VAL A 370 -3.56 3.15 -13.28
C VAL A 370 -3.05 3.46 -14.68
N GLY A 371 -2.29 2.54 -15.24
CA GLY A 371 -1.65 2.73 -16.53
C GLY A 371 -1.79 1.56 -17.48
N PHE A 372 -1.51 1.84 -18.75
CA PHE A 372 -1.56 0.90 -19.85
C PHE A 372 -0.24 0.92 -20.60
N TYR A 373 0.31 -0.26 -20.91
CA TYR A 373 1.54 -0.35 -21.69
C TYR A 373 1.30 -0.01 -23.15
N VAL A 374 2.04 1.00 -23.62
CA VAL A 374 2.13 1.34 -25.06
C VAL A 374 3.32 0.64 -25.74
N PHE A 375 4.32 0.28 -24.94
CA PHE A 375 5.44 -0.54 -25.35
C PHE A 375 5.70 -1.63 -24.31
N ASP A 376 5.56 -2.89 -24.72
CA ASP A 376 5.81 -4.08 -23.88
C ASP A 376 6.28 -5.24 -24.76
N PRO A 377 7.60 -5.39 -24.92
CA PRO A 377 8.16 -6.43 -25.81
C PRO A 377 7.99 -7.85 -25.28
N VAL A 378 7.68 -8.04 -23.99
CA VAL A 378 7.58 -9.35 -23.35
C VAL A 378 6.16 -9.86 -23.18
N LYS A 379 5.15 -9.09 -23.56
CA LYS A 379 3.72 -9.44 -23.40
C LYS A 379 3.28 -10.73 -24.09
N ASN A 380 4.05 -11.23 -25.06
CA ASN A 380 3.74 -12.43 -25.83
C ASN A 380 4.51 -13.68 -25.40
N LEU A 381 5.26 -13.64 -24.28
CA LEU A 381 6.07 -14.79 -23.86
C LEU A 381 5.22 -16.00 -23.45
N GLU A 382 4.13 -15.80 -22.73
CA GLU A 382 3.22 -16.87 -22.32
C GLU A 382 2.42 -17.44 -23.49
N PRO A 383 1.79 -16.61 -24.35
CA PRO A 383 1.16 -17.11 -25.57
C PRO A 383 2.10 -17.92 -26.45
N TYR A 384 3.40 -17.65 -26.42
CA TYR A 384 4.38 -18.46 -27.13
C TYR A 384 4.40 -19.92 -26.64
N ALA A 385 4.49 -20.14 -25.33
CA ALA A 385 4.53 -21.51 -24.77
C ALA A 385 3.27 -22.30 -25.15
N GLU A 386 2.10 -21.69 -24.98
CA GLU A 386 0.82 -22.29 -25.32
C GLU A 386 0.68 -22.53 -26.85
N ALA A 387 1.16 -21.58 -27.65
CA ALA A 387 1.14 -21.73 -29.11
C ALA A 387 2.03 -22.89 -29.56
N LYS A 388 3.19 -23.07 -28.92
CA LYS A 388 4.11 -24.18 -29.19
C LYS A 388 3.49 -25.52 -28.81
N GLU A 389 2.85 -25.62 -27.65
CA GLU A 389 2.16 -26.83 -27.20
C GLU A 389 1.00 -27.18 -28.13
N ALA A 390 0.19 -26.20 -28.53
CA ALA A 390 -0.92 -26.40 -29.44
C ALA A 390 -0.44 -26.83 -30.84
N ASP A 391 0.66 -26.25 -31.33
CA ASP A 391 1.26 -26.60 -32.62
C ASP A 391 1.80 -28.04 -32.59
N GLN A 392 2.46 -28.44 -31.52
CA GLN A 392 2.92 -29.82 -31.33
C GLN A 392 1.79 -30.84 -31.23
N ALA A 393 0.65 -30.43 -30.66
CA ALA A 393 -0.56 -31.26 -30.58
C ALA A 393 -1.41 -31.25 -31.87
N GLY A 394 -1.05 -30.44 -32.86
CA GLY A 394 -1.82 -30.26 -34.08
C GLY A 394 -3.19 -29.60 -33.86
N THR A 395 -3.39 -28.93 -32.75
CA THR A 395 -4.65 -28.27 -32.38
C THR A 395 -4.53 -26.76 -32.49
N PRO A 396 -5.43 -26.06 -33.21
CA PRO A 396 -5.38 -24.60 -33.27
C PRO A 396 -5.73 -24.00 -31.93
N LEU A 397 -4.98 -22.96 -31.52
CA LEU A 397 -5.31 -22.11 -30.37
C LEU A 397 -6.64 -21.38 -30.66
N ASN A 398 -7.70 -21.83 -30.03
CA ASN A 398 -9.02 -21.22 -30.19
C ASN A 398 -9.18 -20.05 -29.20
N ARG A 399 -8.33 -19.02 -29.36
CA ARG A 399 -8.43 -17.79 -28.55
C ARG A 399 -8.95 -16.66 -29.44
N GLY A 400 -10.06 -16.07 -29.02
CA GLY A 400 -10.58 -14.83 -29.59
C GLY A 400 -9.55 -13.70 -29.60
N VAL A 401 -9.77 -12.68 -30.42
CA VAL A 401 -8.86 -11.54 -30.65
C VAL A 401 -8.58 -10.71 -29.36
N PHE A 402 -9.45 -10.84 -28.36
CA PHE A 402 -9.24 -10.30 -27.03
C PHE A 402 -8.90 -11.44 -26.09
N TYR A 403 -7.65 -11.48 -25.64
CA TYR A 403 -7.32 -12.26 -24.47
C TYR A 403 -8.24 -11.82 -23.33
N SER A 404 -9.15 -12.70 -22.90
CA SER A 404 -9.79 -12.50 -21.62
C SER A 404 -8.66 -12.64 -20.59
N TYR A 405 -8.22 -11.50 -20.07
CA TYR A 405 -7.19 -11.45 -19.05
C TYR A 405 -7.76 -12.11 -17.81
N ASP A 406 -7.39 -13.33 -17.57
CA ASP A 406 -7.70 -14.03 -16.34
C ASP A 406 -6.65 -13.59 -15.29
N PHE A 407 -7.01 -12.60 -14.49
CA PHE A 407 -6.15 -12.11 -13.39
C PHE A 407 -5.74 -13.22 -12.41
N SER A 408 -6.49 -14.33 -12.36
CA SER A 408 -6.19 -15.47 -11.49
C SER A 408 -5.09 -16.37 -12.05
N LYS A 409 -4.85 -16.29 -13.36
CA LYS A 409 -3.88 -17.12 -14.11
C LYS A 409 -2.75 -16.30 -14.71
N ALA A 410 -2.54 -15.06 -14.25
CA ALA A 410 -1.39 -14.26 -14.67
C ALA A 410 -0.11 -15.05 -14.39
N SER A 411 0.50 -15.60 -15.45
CA SER A 411 1.73 -16.35 -15.34
C SER A 411 2.89 -15.42 -14.98
N ASN A 412 4.01 -16.02 -14.63
CA ASN A 412 5.23 -15.27 -14.34
C ASN A 412 5.79 -14.49 -15.56
N TYR A 413 5.24 -14.69 -16.75
CA TYR A 413 5.75 -14.16 -18.01
C TYR A 413 4.86 -13.09 -18.64
N GLN A 414 3.57 -13.05 -18.31
CA GLN A 414 2.61 -12.15 -18.91
C GLN A 414 1.87 -11.39 -17.82
N ASP A 415 2.27 -10.16 -17.63
CA ASP A 415 1.68 -9.26 -16.63
C ASP A 415 0.46 -8.51 -17.16
N GLY A 416 0.05 -8.78 -18.41
CA GLY A 416 -1.07 -8.10 -19.07
C GLY A 416 -0.70 -6.73 -19.62
N TRP A 417 -1.71 -6.03 -20.13
CA TRP A 417 -1.58 -4.75 -20.81
C TRP A 417 -1.75 -3.54 -19.90
N CYS A 418 -2.14 -3.76 -18.62
CA CYS A 418 -2.32 -2.71 -17.64
C CYS A 418 -1.50 -2.96 -16.37
N TYR A 419 -1.19 -1.90 -15.67
CA TYR A 419 -0.51 -1.92 -14.37
C TYR A 419 -1.16 -0.92 -13.43
N MET A 420 -0.94 -1.13 -12.14
CA MET A 420 -1.30 -0.20 -11.08
C MET A 420 -0.07 0.12 -10.24
N GLN A 421 -0.05 1.31 -9.66
CA GLN A 421 0.95 1.70 -8.68
C GLN A 421 0.29 2.44 -7.53
N PHE A 422 0.48 1.93 -6.33
CA PHE A 422 0.26 2.70 -5.11
C PHE A 422 1.49 3.56 -4.88
N VAL A 423 1.30 4.87 -4.81
CA VAL A 423 2.41 5.82 -4.71
C VAL A 423 2.18 6.71 -3.50
N MET A 424 3.24 6.90 -2.71
CA MET A 424 3.32 7.89 -1.65
C MET A 424 4.49 8.81 -1.94
N LYS A 425 4.27 10.13 -1.92
CA LYS A 425 5.28 11.16 -2.11
C LYS A 425 5.31 12.09 -0.92
N TYR A 426 6.50 12.41 -0.44
CA TYR A 426 6.68 13.40 0.61
C TYR A 426 7.57 14.53 0.11
N HIS A 427 7.02 15.75 0.04
CA HIS A 427 7.74 16.94 -0.39
C HIS A 427 8.68 17.43 0.72
N VAL A 428 9.96 17.08 0.60
CA VAL A 428 11.02 17.52 1.53
C VAL A 428 11.25 19.02 1.37
N LEU A 429 11.29 19.49 0.11
CA LEU A 429 11.29 20.87 -0.28
C LEU A 429 10.11 21.14 -1.22
N ASP A 430 9.82 22.39 -1.54
CA ASP A 430 8.69 22.74 -2.41
C ASP A 430 8.81 22.11 -3.81
N HIS A 431 10.04 21.94 -4.28
CA HIS A 431 10.35 21.35 -5.60
C HIS A 431 10.98 19.95 -5.55
N LEU A 432 11.22 19.38 -4.37
CA LEU A 432 11.86 18.08 -4.21
C LEU A 432 11.04 17.16 -3.33
N PHE A 433 10.76 15.96 -3.81
CA PHE A 433 10.08 14.95 -3.04
C PHE A 433 10.80 13.61 -3.04
N VAL A 434 10.61 12.84 -1.98
CA VAL A 434 10.91 11.41 -1.91
C VAL A 434 9.65 10.63 -2.28
N GLN A 435 9.81 9.52 -2.98
CA GLN A 435 8.72 8.67 -3.42
C GLN A 435 8.94 7.23 -2.96
N LEU A 436 7.86 6.61 -2.50
CA LEU A 436 7.73 5.17 -2.28
C LEU A 436 6.59 4.66 -3.14
N GLY A 437 6.81 3.56 -3.86
CA GLY A 437 5.81 2.98 -4.75
C GLY A 437 5.68 1.47 -4.54
N LEU A 438 4.52 0.94 -4.90
CA LEU A 438 4.28 -0.49 -5.07
C LEU A 438 3.63 -0.69 -6.43
N LYS A 439 4.37 -1.25 -7.37
CA LYS A 439 3.86 -1.61 -8.70
C LYS A 439 3.20 -2.97 -8.67
N THR A 440 2.03 -3.07 -9.28
CA THR A 440 1.23 -4.30 -9.32
C THR A 440 0.60 -4.54 -10.69
N HIS A 441 0.29 -5.81 -10.97
CA HIS A 441 -0.59 -6.22 -12.06
C HIS A 441 -1.81 -6.90 -11.43
N GLY A 442 -2.91 -6.13 -11.32
CA GLY A 442 -4.04 -6.54 -10.52
C GLY A 442 -3.66 -6.76 -9.06
N VAL A 443 -3.91 -7.94 -8.54
CA VAL A 443 -3.60 -8.33 -7.14
C VAL A 443 -2.16 -8.81 -6.95
N ARG A 444 -1.36 -8.88 -8.02
CA ARG A 444 0.01 -9.38 -7.96
C ARG A 444 0.99 -8.23 -7.86
N ALA A 445 1.74 -8.16 -6.75
CA ALA A 445 2.86 -7.24 -6.60
C ALA A 445 4.01 -7.62 -7.55
N GLU A 446 4.56 -6.63 -8.24
CA GLU A 446 5.74 -6.80 -9.08
C GLU A 446 7.01 -6.37 -8.34
N PHE A 447 7.01 -5.17 -7.77
CA PHE A 447 8.09 -4.67 -6.91
C PHE A 447 7.64 -3.47 -6.06
N ILE A 448 8.38 -3.24 -4.97
CA ILE A 448 8.34 -2.00 -4.20
C ILE A 448 9.53 -1.16 -4.65
N ASP A 449 9.30 0.09 -5.03
CA ASP A 449 10.32 1.03 -5.45
C ASP A 449 10.41 2.25 -4.53
N ALA A 450 11.60 2.83 -4.45
CA ALA A 450 11.85 4.06 -3.72
C ALA A 450 12.77 4.98 -4.52
N GLY A 451 12.59 6.29 -4.40
CA GLY A 451 13.41 7.25 -5.12
C GLY A 451 13.05 8.69 -4.86
N LEU A 452 13.44 9.54 -5.78
CA LEU A 452 13.33 10.99 -5.71
C LEU A 452 12.59 11.54 -6.91
N GLY A 453 12.00 12.72 -6.74
CA GLY A 453 11.43 13.47 -7.85
C GLY A 453 11.44 14.96 -7.62
N VAL A 454 11.24 15.68 -8.70
CA VAL A 454 11.15 17.14 -8.74
C VAL A 454 9.79 17.58 -9.26
N ALA A 455 9.28 18.68 -8.69
CA ALA A 455 8.02 19.31 -9.06
C ALA A 455 8.26 20.75 -9.54
N PHE A 456 7.53 21.15 -10.58
CA PHE A 456 7.62 22.47 -11.23
C PHE A 456 6.26 23.16 -11.27
#